data_5911c290f66e100466d03c87d84b359f
#
_entry.id   5911c290f66e100466d03c87d84b359f
#
_cell.length_a   1.000
_cell.length_b   1.000
_cell.length_c   1.000
_cell.angle_alpha   90.00
_cell.angle_beta   90.00
_cell.angle_gamma   90.00
#
_symmetry.space_group_name_H-M   'P 1'
#
loop_
_entity.id
_entity.type
_entity.pdbx_description
1 polymer ?
#
loop_
_entity_poly.entity_id
_entity_poly.type
_entity_poly.pdbx_seq_one_letter_code
_entity_poly.pdbx_strand_id
1 'polypeptide(L)'
;MALKYYSRLPAVVALVTIVTGCGEKTEDTGTESGTAPLPTAATLGEQIALTAEEYLAAAPYVGADLSRGEKQAQICRACHSFDKDGPNMIGPALYGFFGRRVGARSGFEYSTAMRNADFVWTPEAMNAWLAQPGRFLPGNRMTFAGVLRQGDRDDLIAYLLGATTDEAR
;
A
#
# COMPACT_ATOMS: atom_id res chain seq x y z
N MET A 1 -56.45 -59.12 21.62
CA MET A 1 -57.45 -58.65 22.62
C MET A 1 -57.30 -57.12 22.68
N ALA A 2 -58.42 -56.47 22.46
CA ALA A 2 -58.57 -55.03 22.33
C ALA A 2 -58.38 -54.29 23.64
N LEU A 3 -57.97 -53.02 23.56
CA LEU A 3 -58.72 -51.93 24.19
C LEU A 3 -58.27 -50.56 23.59
N LYS A 4 -59.25 -49.95 22.96
CA LYS A 4 -59.20 -48.53 22.51
C LYS A 4 -59.40 -47.65 23.75
N TYR A 5 -58.57 -46.57 23.83
CA TYR A 5 -58.89 -45.42 24.65
C TYR A 5 -58.87 -44.15 23.83
N TYR A 6 -60.04 -43.61 23.58
CA TYR A 6 -60.27 -42.26 23.08
C TYR A 6 -60.19 -41.29 24.27
N SER A 7 -59.34 -40.30 24.21
CA SER A 7 -59.42 -39.18 25.13
C SER A 7 -59.51 -37.90 24.34
N ARG A 8 -60.51 -37.12 24.64
CA ARG A 8 -60.99 -35.92 23.99
C ARG A 8 -60.02 -34.74 24.30
N LEU A 9 -59.60 -34.00 23.28
CA LEU A 9 -58.90 -32.73 23.38
C LEU A 9 -59.90 -31.57 23.59
N PRO A 10 -59.65 -30.64 24.49
CA PRO A 10 -60.31 -29.33 24.46
C PRO A 10 -59.59 -28.38 23.50
N ALA A 11 -60.39 -27.68 22.72
CA ALA A 11 -59.93 -26.60 21.85
C ALA A 11 -59.44 -25.42 22.70
N VAL A 12 -58.17 -25.07 22.55
CA VAL A 12 -57.62 -23.82 23.05
C VAL A 12 -57.65 -22.81 21.93
N VAL A 13 -58.53 -21.81 22.08
CA VAL A 13 -58.56 -20.63 21.20
C VAL A 13 -57.33 -19.78 21.52
N ALA A 14 -56.36 -19.78 20.65
CA ALA A 14 -55.20 -18.88 20.74
C ALA A 14 -55.57 -17.52 20.17
N LEU A 15 -55.57 -16.54 21.07
CA LEU A 15 -55.73 -15.11 20.73
C LEU A 15 -54.44 -14.63 20.02
N VAL A 16 -54.51 -14.35 18.72
CA VAL A 16 -53.40 -13.78 17.96
C VAL A 16 -53.34 -12.28 18.25
N THR A 17 -52.42 -11.87 19.09
CA THR A 17 -52.03 -10.48 19.24
C THR A 17 -51.06 -10.11 18.11
N ILE A 18 -51.51 -9.28 17.17
CA ILE A 18 -50.67 -8.68 16.15
C ILE A 18 -49.83 -7.60 16.83
N VAL A 19 -48.55 -7.92 17.07
CA VAL A 19 -47.55 -6.93 17.46
C VAL A 19 -47.00 -6.32 16.17
N THR A 20 -47.37 -5.06 15.90
CA THR A 20 -46.77 -4.24 14.88
C THR A 20 -45.35 -3.90 15.34
N GLY A 21 -44.37 -4.75 14.99
CA GLY A 21 -42.95 -4.48 15.19
C GLY A 21 -42.49 -3.50 14.14
N CYS A 22 -42.07 -2.30 14.56
CA CYS A 22 -41.27 -1.40 13.76
C CYS A 22 -40.06 -2.16 13.26
N GLY A 23 -39.81 -2.06 11.94
CA GLY A 23 -38.65 -2.67 11.31
C GLY A 23 -37.37 -2.13 11.89
N GLU A 24 -36.66 -2.97 12.61
CA GLU A 24 -35.27 -2.80 12.95
C GLU A 24 -34.49 -3.00 11.67
N LYS A 25 -33.98 -1.91 11.11
CA LYS A 25 -32.97 -2.01 10.08
C LYS A 25 -31.76 -2.70 10.71
N THR A 26 -31.60 -3.97 10.41
CA THR A 26 -30.30 -4.60 10.53
C THR A 26 -29.37 -3.86 9.59
N GLU A 27 -28.53 -2.99 10.14
CA GLU A 27 -27.36 -2.51 9.41
C GLU A 27 -26.53 -3.74 9.10
N ASP A 28 -26.58 -4.12 7.83
CA ASP A 28 -25.66 -5.06 7.24
C ASP A 28 -24.26 -4.42 7.36
N THR A 29 -23.54 -4.76 8.43
CA THR A 29 -22.12 -4.53 8.52
C THR A 29 -21.45 -5.48 7.56
N GLY A 30 -21.63 -5.20 6.27
CA GLY A 30 -20.78 -5.71 5.23
C GLY A 30 -19.37 -5.33 5.61
N THR A 31 -18.58 -6.29 6.06
CA THR A 31 -17.14 -6.19 6.17
C THR A 31 -16.61 -5.96 4.75
N GLU A 32 -16.65 -4.72 4.30
CA GLU A 32 -15.82 -4.31 3.18
C GLU A 32 -14.38 -4.57 3.62
N SER A 33 -13.77 -5.58 3.02
CA SER A 33 -12.32 -5.76 3.00
C SER A 33 -11.71 -4.61 2.21
N GLY A 34 -11.98 -3.39 2.66
CA GLY A 34 -11.42 -2.18 2.12
C GLY A 34 -9.98 -2.11 2.59
N THR A 35 -9.05 -2.41 1.71
CA THR A 35 -7.64 -2.05 1.90
C THR A 35 -7.59 -0.59 2.32
N ALA A 36 -7.11 -0.31 3.53
CA ALA A 36 -6.98 1.05 4.03
C ALA A 36 -6.25 1.93 3.00
N PRO A 37 -6.65 3.20 2.84
CA PRO A 37 -5.98 4.09 1.90
C PRO A 37 -4.49 4.18 2.24
N LEU A 38 -3.63 4.11 1.22
CA LEU A 38 -2.19 4.28 1.41
C LEU A 38 -1.89 5.65 2.04
N PRO A 39 -0.86 5.74 2.92
CA PRO A 39 -0.50 6.99 3.57
C PRO A 39 -0.09 8.06 2.56
N THR A 40 -0.10 9.30 3.01
CA THR A 40 0.55 10.44 2.33
C THR A 40 1.85 10.78 3.06
N ALA A 41 2.65 11.66 2.51
CA ALA A 41 3.87 12.14 3.18
C ALA A 41 3.60 12.71 4.59
N ALA A 42 2.43 13.31 4.78
CA ALA A 42 2.03 13.88 6.08
C ALA A 42 1.49 12.84 7.09
N THR A 43 1.16 11.63 6.64
CA THR A 43 0.53 10.58 7.46
C THR A 43 1.35 9.29 7.54
N LEU A 44 2.60 9.30 7.06
CA LEU A 44 3.50 8.14 7.12
C LEU A 44 3.79 7.66 8.56
N GLY A 45 3.73 8.55 9.54
CA GLY A 45 4.12 8.23 10.92
C GLY A 45 5.63 8.12 11.09
N GLU A 46 6.04 7.50 12.19
CA GLU A 46 7.44 7.21 12.48
C GLU A 46 7.98 6.17 11.51
N GLN A 47 9.17 6.40 10.98
CA GLN A 47 9.80 5.53 9.99
C GLN A 47 11.11 4.97 10.53
N ILE A 48 11.26 3.66 10.44
CA ILE A 48 12.49 2.94 10.73
C ILE A 48 13.04 2.44 9.40
N ALA A 49 14.22 2.93 9.01
CA ALA A 49 14.90 2.44 7.83
C ALA A 49 15.73 1.21 8.20
N LEU A 50 15.46 0.09 7.53
CA LEU A 50 16.24 -1.13 7.59
C LEU A 50 17.20 -1.20 6.40
N THR A 51 18.09 -2.18 6.38
CA THR A 51 18.94 -2.48 5.23
C THR A 51 18.13 -3.07 4.07
N ALA A 52 18.65 -2.99 2.86
CA ALA A 52 18.01 -3.60 1.71
C ALA A 52 17.87 -5.12 1.86
N GLU A 53 18.87 -5.78 2.47
CA GLU A 53 18.85 -7.20 2.75
C GLU A 53 17.70 -7.58 3.70
N GLU A 54 17.55 -6.85 4.80
CA GLU A 54 16.46 -7.09 5.76
C GLU A 54 15.08 -6.93 5.12
N TYR A 55 14.89 -5.91 4.26
CA TYR A 55 13.65 -5.74 3.53
C TYR A 55 13.40 -6.88 2.55
N LEU A 56 14.41 -7.30 1.77
CA LEU A 56 14.28 -8.37 0.78
C LEU A 56 14.05 -9.75 1.41
N ALA A 57 14.48 -9.96 2.65
CA ALA A 57 14.25 -11.19 3.40
C ALA A 57 12.83 -11.29 3.99
N ALA A 58 12.05 -10.21 3.99
CA ALA A 58 10.74 -10.14 4.60
C ALA A 58 9.61 -9.97 3.56
N ALA A 59 8.37 -10.30 3.96
CA ALA A 59 7.19 -9.97 3.17
C ALA A 59 7.01 -8.43 3.11
N PRO A 60 6.52 -7.89 2.00
CA PRO A 60 6.04 -8.60 0.79
C PRO A 60 7.15 -8.93 -0.21
N TYR A 61 8.41 -8.53 0.02
CA TYR A 61 9.47 -8.52 -0.99
C TYR A 61 10.18 -9.87 -1.18
N VAL A 62 10.17 -10.75 -0.18
CA VAL A 62 10.84 -12.07 -0.22
C VAL A 62 10.36 -12.99 -1.38
N GLY A 63 9.14 -12.78 -1.85
CA GLY A 63 8.54 -13.53 -2.98
C GLY A 63 8.37 -12.70 -4.26
N ALA A 64 8.98 -11.51 -4.34
CA ALA A 64 8.79 -10.60 -5.46
C ALA A 64 9.44 -11.12 -6.75
N ASP A 65 8.79 -10.84 -7.88
CA ASP A 65 9.32 -11.13 -9.22
C ASP A 65 10.28 -10.00 -9.66
N LEU A 66 11.57 -10.20 -9.41
CA LEU A 66 12.60 -9.20 -9.75
C LEU A 66 12.67 -8.93 -11.26
N SER A 67 12.38 -9.92 -12.12
CA SER A 67 12.37 -9.73 -13.58
C SER A 67 11.23 -8.83 -14.02
N ARG A 68 10.06 -8.94 -13.37
CA ARG A 68 8.93 -8.03 -13.61
C ARG A 68 9.25 -6.64 -13.07
N GLY A 69 9.83 -6.54 -11.88
CA GLY A 69 10.30 -5.29 -11.29
C GLY A 69 11.30 -4.56 -12.19
N GLU A 70 12.28 -5.28 -12.75
CA GLU A 70 13.25 -4.74 -13.70
C GLU A 70 12.59 -4.15 -14.95
N LYS A 71 11.65 -4.88 -15.55
CA LYS A 71 10.91 -4.39 -16.73
C LYS A 71 10.13 -3.12 -16.42
N GLN A 72 9.50 -3.04 -15.25
CA GLN A 72 8.79 -1.84 -14.81
C GLN A 72 9.75 -0.66 -14.55
N ALA A 73 10.93 -0.93 -14.01
CA ALA A 73 11.93 0.09 -13.71
C ALA A 73 12.51 0.77 -14.96
N GLN A 74 12.31 0.22 -16.17
CA GLN A 74 12.76 0.86 -17.40
C GLN A 74 12.16 2.27 -17.59
N ILE A 75 10.90 2.46 -17.20
CA ILE A 75 10.28 3.78 -17.27
C ILE A 75 10.94 4.79 -16.31
N CYS A 76 11.41 4.31 -15.16
CA CYS A 76 12.12 5.16 -14.19
C CYS A 76 13.48 5.59 -14.73
N ARG A 77 14.19 4.70 -15.45
CA ARG A 77 15.50 4.97 -16.06
C ARG A 77 15.46 6.04 -17.13
N ALA A 78 14.30 6.34 -17.71
CA ALA A 78 14.14 7.46 -18.63
C ALA A 78 14.44 8.82 -17.99
N CYS A 79 14.29 8.93 -16.67
CA CYS A 79 14.46 10.18 -15.94
C CYS A 79 15.47 10.10 -14.78
N HIS A 80 15.85 8.90 -14.34
CA HIS A 80 16.71 8.68 -13.17
C HIS A 80 17.89 7.76 -13.51
N SER A 81 19.09 8.09 -13.04
CA SER A 81 20.19 7.14 -12.98
C SER A 81 20.05 6.24 -11.76
N PHE A 82 20.37 4.95 -11.93
CA PHE A 82 20.42 3.96 -10.84
C PHE A 82 21.87 3.60 -10.49
N ASP A 83 22.82 4.10 -11.26
CA ASP A 83 24.22 3.74 -11.10
C ASP A 83 24.83 4.45 -9.88
N LYS A 84 25.77 3.76 -9.23
CA LYS A 84 26.64 4.37 -8.23
C LYS A 84 27.35 5.55 -8.88
N ASP A 85 27.29 6.69 -8.21
CA ASP A 85 27.84 7.95 -8.74
C ASP A 85 27.21 8.44 -10.06
N GLY A 86 26.08 7.87 -10.46
CA GLY A 86 25.34 8.29 -11.62
C GLY A 86 24.82 9.73 -11.50
N PRO A 87 24.67 10.43 -12.65
CA PRO A 87 24.25 11.83 -12.67
C PRO A 87 22.78 12.00 -12.27
N ASN A 88 22.46 13.19 -11.74
CA ASN A 88 21.09 13.67 -11.77
C ASN A 88 20.71 13.94 -13.25
N MET A 89 19.49 13.56 -13.61
CA MET A 89 18.92 13.74 -14.94
C MET A 89 17.69 14.66 -14.86
N ILE A 90 16.59 14.32 -15.52
CA ILE A 90 15.28 14.98 -15.33
C ILE A 90 14.82 14.83 -13.86
N GLY A 91 15.09 13.67 -13.28
CA GLY A 91 14.94 13.38 -11.86
C GLY A 91 16.30 13.19 -11.17
N PRO A 92 16.33 13.11 -9.84
CA PRO A 92 17.54 12.84 -9.08
C PRO A 92 18.05 11.40 -9.32
N ALA A 93 19.37 11.20 -9.20
CA ALA A 93 19.92 9.85 -9.19
C ALA A 93 19.39 9.06 -7.98
N LEU A 94 19.03 7.80 -8.21
CA LEU A 94 18.37 6.95 -7.21
C LEU A 94 19.33 6.05 -6.42
N TYR A 95 20.61 5.98 -6.81
CA TYR A 95 21.55 5.17 -6.03
C TYR A 95 21.66 5.67 -4.58
N GLY A 96 21.49 4.76 -3.62
CA GLY A 96 21.53 5.05 -2.19
C GLY A 96 20.39 5.95 -1.70
N PHE A 97 19.24 5.93 -2.33
CA PHE A 97 18.12 6.76 -1.88
C PHE A 97 17.30 6.13 -0.74
N PHE A 98 17.23 4.80 -0.66
CA PHE A 98 16.61 4.14 0.49
C PHE A 98 17.36 4.49 1.78
N GLY A 99 16.61 4.75 2.84
CA GLY A 99 17.15 5.26 4.10
C GLY A 99 17.51 6.76 4.09
N ARG A 100 17.46 7.43 2.95
CA ARG A 100 17.78 8.86 2.84
C ARG A 100 16.54 9.73 3.05
N ARG A 101 16.74 10.89 3.71
CA ARG A 101 15.70 11.91 3.81
C ARG A 101 15.25 12.41 2.43
N VAL A 102 13.96 12.65 2.27
CA VAL A 102 13.41 13.26 1.05
C VAL A 102 14.12 14.57 0.72
N GLY A 103 14.32 14.84 -0.56
CA GLY A 103 14.95 16.08 -1.01
C GLY A 103 16.46 16.21 -0.72
N ALA A 104 17.14 15.18 -0.24
CA ALA A 104 18.51 15.26 0.24
C ALA A 104 19.61 14.92 -0.80
N ARG A 105 19.26 14.53 -2.03
CA ARG A 105 20.28 14.29 -3.09
C ARG A 105 20.94 15.60 -3.48
N SER A 106 22.25 15.67 -3.32
CA SER A 106 23.03 16.86 -3.67
C SER A 106 22.99 17.15 -5.18
N GLY A 107 23.06 18.42 -5.55
CA GLY A 107 23.13 18.86 -6.94
C GLY A 107 21.82 18.67 -7.73
N PHE A 108 20.71 18.33 -7.10
CA PHE A 108 19.39 18.28 -7.73
C PHE A 108 18.46 19.36 -7.18
N GLU A 109 17.79 20.08 -8.07
CA GLU A 109 16.83 21.11 -7.69
C GLU A 109 15.44 20.54 -7.45
N TYR A 110 15.09 20.32 -6.19
CA TYR A 110 13.79 19.79 -5.79
C TYR A 110 12.68 20.85 -5.82
N SER A 111 11.42 20.39 -5.95
CA SER A 111 10.26 21.25 -5.71
C SER A 111 10.21 21.73 -4.26
N THR A 112 9.49 22.82 -4.00
CA THR A 112 9.26 23.30 -2.64
C THR A 112 8.62 22.24 -1.77
N ALA A 113 7.65 21.48 -2.31
CA ALA A 113 7.01 20.39 -1.61
C ALA A 113 8.03 19.33 -1.14
N MET A 114 8.95 18.92 -2.02
CA MET A 114 10.00 17.95 -1.67
C MET A 114 11.01 18.49 -0.64
N ARG A 115 11.37 19.77 -0.73
CA ARG A 115 12.30 20.39 0.23
C ARG A 115 11.71 20.52 1.65
N ASN A 116 10.40 20.78 1.72
CA ASN A 116 9.70 21.01 2.97
C ASN A 116 9.12 19.73 3.60
N ALA A 117 9.09 18.62 2.85
CA ALA A 117 8.62 17.35 3.39
C ALA A 117 9.62 16.76 4.39
N ASP A 118 9.10 16.04 5.37
CA ASP A 118 9.90 15.43 6.44
C ASP A 118 9.58 13.94 6.55
N PHE A 119 10.20 13.16 5.69
CA PHE A 119 10.16 11.70 5.73
C PHE A 119 11.44 11.10 5.13
N VAL A 120 11.63 9.82 5.40
CA VAL A 120 12.73 9.01 4.87
C VAL A 120 12.18 8.08 3.79
N TRP A 121 12.93 7.85 2.74
CA TRP A 121 12.58 6.87 1.71
C TRP A 121 12.71 5.44 2.25
N THR A 122 11.65 4.95 2.86
CA THR A 122 11.48 3.53 3.18
C THR A 122 10.69 2.83 2.07
N PRO A 123 10.70 1.50 1.97
CA PRO A 123 9.83 0.78 1.05
C PRO A 123 8.34 1.10 1.22
N GLU A 124 7.88 1.38 2.45
CA GLU A 124 6.51 1.83 2.71
C GLU A 124 6.22 3.21 2.09
N ALA A 125 7.09 4.19 2.31
CA ALA A 125 6.99 5.50 1.69
C ALA A 125 7.03 5.39 0.16
N MET A 126 7.91 4.54 -0.37
CA MET A 126 8.03 4.28 -1.80
C MET A 126 6.77 3.61 -2.37
N ASN A 127 6.17 2.66 -1.65
CA ASN A 127 4.91 2.02 -2.06
C ASN A 127 3.79 3.06 -2.19
N ALA A 128 3.62 3.92 -1.20
CA ALA A 128 2.61 4.97 -1.23
C ALA A 128 2.90 6.04 -2.32
N TRP A 129 4.17 6.41 -2.49
CA TRP A 129 4.63 7.30 -3.55
C TRP A 129 4.36 6.73 -4.93
N LEU A 130 4.80 5.48 -5.19
CA LEU A 130 4.63 4.83 -6.50
C LEU A 130 3.17 4.54 -6.84
N ALA A 131 2.29 4.42 -5.85
CA ALA A 131 0.87 4.26 -6.13
C ALA A 131 0.28 5.52 -6.79
N GLN A 132 0.60 6.70 -6.27
CA GLN A 132 0.08 7.97 -6.77
C GLN A 132 0.93 9.16 -6.26
N PRO A 133 2.03 9.54 -6.95
CA PRO A 133 2.94 10.57 -6.46
C PRO A 133 2.29 11.92 -6.16
N GLY A 134 1.33 12.33 -7.02
CA GLY A 134 0.63 13.59 -6.84
C GLY A 134 -0.27 13.64 -5.60
N ARG A 135 -0.82 12.50 -5.17
CA ARG A 135 -1.60 12.36 -3.93
C ARG A 135 -0.69 12.24 -2.71
N PHE A 136 0.40 11.47 -2.84
CA PHE A 136 1.34 11.26 -1.75
C PHE A 136 1.99 12.57 -1.30
N LEU A 137 2.45 13.36 -2.24
CA LEU A 137 3.08 14.67 -1.98
C LEU A 137 2.62 15.69 -3.02
N PRO A 138 1.51 16.41 -2.78
CA PRO A 138 1.05 17.46 -3.68
C PRO A 138 2.11 18.53 -3.88
N GLY A 139 2.27 19.00 -5.12
CA GLY A 139 3.29 19.99 -5.48
C GLY A 139 4.68 19.40 -5.78
N ASN A 140 4.83 18.08 -5.82
CA ASN A 140 6.00 17.46 -6.43
C ASN A 140 6.00 17.71 -7.96
N ARG A 141 7.17 17.58 -8.61
CA ARG A 141 7.32 17.82 -10.06
C ARG A 141 7.50 16.54 -10.88
N MET A 142 7.38 15.35 -10.26
CA MET A 142 7.51 14.09 -10.97
C MET A 142 6.25 13.83 -11.81
N THR A 143 6.41 13.76 -13.13
CA THR A 143 5.32 13.45 -14.06
C THR A 143 5.18 11.95 -14.27
N PHE A 144 4.57 11.28 -13.30
CA PHE A 144 4.36 9.83 -13.31
C PHE A 144 2.97 9.51 -12.79
N ALA A 145 2.22 8.70 -13.54
CA ALA A 145 0.83 8.38 -13.20
C ALA A 145 0.70 7.44 -11.98
N GLY A 146 1.74 6.67 -11.71
CA GLY A 146 1.77 5.66 -10.66
C GLY A 146 1.66 4.24 -11.18
N VAL A 147 1.85 3.27 -10.27
CA VAL A 147 1.68 1.83 -10.47
C VAL A 147 0.48 1.39 -9.62
N LEU A 148 -0.65 1.04 -10.25
CA LEU A 148 -1.91 0.84 -9.53
C LEU A 148 -1.92 -0.45 -8.70
N ARG A 149 -1.42 -1.56 -9.26
CA ARG A 149 -1.48 -2.86 -8.60
C ARG A 149 -0.43 -2.99 -7.51
N GLN A 150 -0.82 -3.44 -6.32
CA GLN A 150 0.10 -3.63 -5.19
C GLN A 150 1.24 -4.58 -5.54
N GLY A 151 0.95 -5.75 -6.09
CA GLY A 151 1.99 -6.73 -6.43
C GLY A 151 3.02 -6.21 -7.46
N ASP A 152 2.59 -5.36 -8.39
CA ASP A 152 3.52 -4.72 -9.34
C ASP A 152 4.44 -3.72 -8.62
N ARG A 153 3.93 -3.01 -7.61
CA ARG A 153 4.76 -2.12 -6.78
C ARG A 153 5.74 -2.89 -5.91
N ASP A 154 5.31 -4.02 -5.36
CA ASP A 154 6.17 -4.88 -4.53
C ASP A 154 7.36 -5.40 -5.34
N ASP A 155 7.12 -5.87 -6.57
CA ASP A 155 8.18 -6.31 -7.48
C ASP A 155 9.13 -5.18 -7.86
N LEU A 156 8.57 -4.00 -8.20
CA LEU A 156 9.36 -2.83 -8.55
C LEU A 156 10.23 -2.36 -7.37
N ILE A 157 9.68 -2.31 -6.15
CA ILE A 157 10.40 -1.91 -4.95
C ILE A 157 11.49 -2.91 -4.62
N ALA A 158 11.21 -4.22 -4.69
CA ALA A 158 12.21 -5.26 -4.47
C ALA A 158 13.37 -5.14 -5.46
N TYR A 159 13.08 -4.89 -6.74
CA TYR A 159 14.10 -4.64 -7.73
C TYR A 159 14.91 -3.37 -7.42
N LEU A 160 14.25 -2.26 -7.05
CA LEU A 160 14.93 -1.01 -6.70
C LEU A 160 15.83 -1.17 -5.48
N LEU A 161 15.40 -1.90 -4.46
CA LEU A 161 16.24 -2.22 -3.29
C LEU A 161 17.56 -2.86 -3.73
N GLY A 162 17.51 -3.85 -4.61
CA GLY A 162 18.72 -4.51 -5.12
C GLY A 162 19.53 -3.66 -6.10
N ALA A 163 18.86 -2.88 -6.96
CA ALA A 163 19.53 -2.16 -8.04
C ALA A 163 20.17 -0.83 -7.62
N THR A 164 19.74 -0.28 -6.47
CA THR A 164 20.16 1.06 -6.04
C THR A 164 20.92 1.09 -4.71
N THR A 165 21.31 -0.07 -4.18
CA THR A 165 22.11 -0.18 -2.95
C THR A 165 23.35 -1.05 -3.15
N ASP A 166 24.39 -0.86 -2.33
CA ASP A 166 25.63 -1.65 -2.39
C ASP A 166 25.44 -3.08 -1.80
N GLU A 167 24.48 -3.27 -0.89
CA GLU A 167 24.39 -4.46 -0.04
C GLU A 167 23.67 -5.64 -0.69
N ALA A 168 23.04 -5.45 -1.86
CA ALA A 168 22.22 -6.47 -2.53
C ALA A 168 22.86 -7.08 -3.79
N ARG A 169 24.18 -6.95 -3.96
CA ARG A 169 24.93 -7.53 -5.09
C ARG A 169 25.86 -8.64 -4.66
#